data_ef4898119b67d9a06fd65841a7a0142d
#
_entry.id   ef4898119b67d9a06fd65841a7a0142d
#
_cell.length_a   1.000
_cell.length_b   1.000
_cell.length_c   1.000
_cell.angle_alpha   90.00
_cell.angle_beta   90.00
_cell.angle_gamma   90.00
#
_symmetry.space_group_name_H-M   'P 1'
#
loop_
_entity.id
_entity.type
_entity.pdbx_description
1 polymer ?
#
loop_
_entity_poly.entity_id
_entity_poly.type
_entity_poly.pdbx_seq_one_letter_code
_entity_poly.pdbx_strand_id
1 'polypeptide(L)'
;IINFILIIIIFLTHDFIANTLLKNSLASPILIAFSLTLPSVSISSVIKCYFAGKQNMVPHATSNIIEQIVRLIIIVIALPKLMKISTMAAVIGLILLTIISEISSIIVFLFFIPKKINFNTNIKPSIPITKDILDISLPTVSSRIIGNIGYFFEPIILTNLLLLKGYSSSYILEEYGAYNAYSLALLTAPGFFIASIATSLLPEISKYYGEKNIKMVKRRIHQ
;
A
#
# COMPACT_ATOMS: atom_id res chain seq x y z
N ILE A 1 -16.65 -2.77 3.14
CA ILE A 1 -17.24 -1.79 4.06
C ILE A 1 -16.18 -0.77 4.47
N ILE A 2 -15.06 -1.17 5.09
CA ILE A 2 -14.01 -0.25 5.60
C ILE A 2 -13.51 0.70 4.51
N ASN A 3 -13.20 0.20 3.32
CA ASN A 3 -12.74 1.04 2.21
C ASN A 3 -13.77 2.07 1.76
N PHE A 4 -15.05 1.72 1.74
CA PHE A 4 -16.10 2.68 1.41
C PHE A 4 -16.17 3.79 2.44
N ILE A 5 -16.02 3.45 3.72
CA ILE A 5 -15.98 4.44 4.80
C ILE A 5 -14.76 5.36 4.62
N LEU A 6 -13.58 4.80 4.33
CA LEU A 6 -12.37 5.58 4.08
C LEU A 6 -12.49 6.50 2.87
N ILE A 7 -13.08 6.02 1.77
CA ILE A 7 -13.33 6.84 0.57
C ILE A 7 -14.24 8.01 0.93
N ILE A 8 -15.33 7.77 1.67
CA ILE A 8 -16.26 8.82 2.09
C ILE A 8 -15.53 9.83 2.99
N ILE A 9 -14.74 9.37 3.96
CA ILE A 9 -13.96 10.25 4.84
C ILE A 9 -13.01 11.12 4.01
N ILE A 10 -12.24 10.52 3.09
CA ILE A 10 -11.32 11.28 2.25
C ILE A 10 -12.10 12.27 1.38
N PHE A 11 -13.23 11.87 0.80
CA PHE A 11 -14.06 12.74 -0.03
C PHE A 11 -14.66 13.93 0.73
N LEU A 12 -14.91 13.78 2.04
CA LEU A 12 -15.40 14.87 2.89
C LEU A 12 -14.26 15.76 3.41
N THR A 13 -13.03 15.23 3.52
CA THR A 13 -11.91 15.92 4.18
C THR A 13 -10.81 16.39 3.22
N HIS A 14 -10.87 16.03 1.92
CA HIS A 14 -9.79 16.33 0.98
C HIS A 14 -9.44 17.82 0.90
N ASP A 15 -10.44 18.70 0.88
CA ASP A 15 -10.21 20.15 0.81
C ASP A 15 -9.63 20.73 2.10
N PHE A 16 -10.08 20.22 3.25
CA PHE A 16 -9.49 20.60 4.54
C PHE A 16 -8.02 20.18 4.63
N ILE A 17 -7.72 18.94 4.24
CA ILE A 17 -6.34 18.44 4.23
C ILE A 17 -5.47 19.25 3.26
N ALA A 18 -5.94 19.45 2.03
CA ALA A 18 -5.19 20.16 1.00
C ALA A 18 -4.94 21.63 1.35
N ASN A 19 -5.99 22.36 1.70
CA ASN A 19 -5.91 23.82 1.87
C ASN A 19 -5.43 24.24 3.25
N THR A 20 -5.84 23.52 4.31
CA THR A 20 -5.53 23.92 5.70
C THR A 20 -4.25 23.29 6.21
N LEU A 21 -4.08 21.98 6.01
CA LEU A 21 -2.92 21.25 6.53
C LEU A 21 -1.70 21.37 5.61
N LEU A 22 -1.87 21.04 4.33
CA LEU A 22 -0.77 21.04 3.35
C LEU A 22 -0.52 22.40 2.70
N LYS A 23 -1.47 23.35 2.85
CA LYS A 23 -1.44 24.68 2.22
C LYS A 23 -1.18 24.61 0.70
N ASN A 24 -1.69 23.56 0.07
CA ASN A 24 -1.54 23.30 -1.34
C ASN A 24 -2.86 22.79 -1.94
N SER A 25 -3.58 23.64 -2.63
CA SER A 25 -4.85 23.29 -3.27
C SER A 25 -4.75 22.21 -4.35
N LEU A 26 -3.55 22.02 -4.93
CA LEU A 26 -3.28 20.97 -5.91
C LEU A 26 -3.36 19.56 -5.30
N ALA A 27 -3.24 19.43 -3.98
CA ALA A 27 -3.34 18.14 -3.30
C ALA A 27 -4.77 17.58 -3.26
N SER A 28 -5.80 18.44 -3.32
CA SER A 28 -7.21 18.03 -3.23
C SER A 28 -7.62 17.01 -4.31
N PRO A 29 -7.46 17.25 -5.61
CA PRO A 29 -7.81 16.28 -6.65
C PRO A 29 -6.92 15.03 -6.62
N ILE A 30 -5.68 15.14 -6.12
CA ILE A 30 -4.77 14.00 -5.95
C ILE A 30 -5.30 13.06 -4.87
N LEU A 31 -5.78 13.59 -3.73
CA LEU A 31 -6.37 12.79 -2.65
C LEU A 31 -7.61 12.02 -3.12
N ILE A 32 -8.47 12.66 -3.92
CA ILE A 32 -9.64 12.00 -4.52
C ILE A 32 -9.20 10.86 -5.45
N ALA A 33 -8.26 11.12 -6.37
CA ALA A 33 -7.74 10.11 -7.28
C ALA A 33 -7.15 8.92 -6.51
N PHE A 34 -6.39 9.18 -5.44
CA PHE A 34 -5.82 8.14 -4.59
C PHE A 34 -6.90 7.32 -3.88
N SER A 35 -7.97 7.95 -3.38
CA SER A 35 -9.06 7.23 -2.72
C SER A 35 -9.74 6.20 -3.63
N LEU A 36 -9.83 6.49 -4.93
CA LEU A 36 -10.42 5.58 -5.92
C LEU A 36 -9.58 4.31 -6.16
N THR A 37 -8.30 4.30 -5.79
CA THR A 37 -7.45 3.10 -5.91
C THR A 37 -7.66 2.12 -4.76
N LEU A 38 -8.20 2.54 -3.62
CA LEU A 38 -8.34 1.73 -2.41
C LEU A 38 -9.09 0.39 -2.61
N PRO A 39 -10.19 0.32 -3.38
CA PRO A 39 -10.90 -0.94 -3.57
C PRO A 39 -10.05 -1.99 -4.29
N SER A 40 -9.35 -1.60 -5.37
CA SER A 40 -8.52 -2.52 -6.15
C SER A 40 -7.33 -3.04 -5.35
N VAL A 41 -6.64 -2.17 -4.63
CA VAL A 41 -5.54 -2.55 -3.72
C VAL A 41 -6.02 -3.51 -2.64
N SER A 42 -7.21 -3.29 -2.08
CA SER A 42 -7.75 -4.17 -1.04
C SER A 42 -8.12 -5.55 -1.54
N ILE A 43 -8.71 -5.64 -2.74
CA ILE A 43 -9.03 -6.93 -3.36
C ILE A 43 -7.73 -7.71 -3.60
N SER A 44 -6.73 -7.07 -4.20
CA SER A 44 -5.41 -7.67 -4.44
C SER A 44 -4.78 -8.16 -3.12
N SER A 45 -4.81 -7.34 -2.07
CA SER A 45 -4.25 -7.66 -0.75
C SER A 45 -4.93 -8.86 -0.10
N VAL A 46 -6.26 -8.98 -0.17
CA VAL A 46 -7.00 -10.14 0.37
C VAL A 46 -6.57 -11.43 -0.33
N ILE A 47 -6.41 -11.41 -1.65
CA ILE A 47 -5.97 -12.58 -2.40
C ILE A 47 -4.52 -12.93 -2.05
N LYS A 48 -3.63 -11.93 -1.93
CA LYS A 48 -2.24 -12.12 -1.47
C LYS A 48 -2.21 -12.81 -0.10
N CYS A 49 -3.02 -12.36 0.85
CA CYS A 49 -3.15 -12.98 2.18
C CYS A 49 -3.66 -14.42 2.13
N TYR A 50 -4.58 -14.75 1.23
CA TYR A 50 -5.07 -16.13 1.05
C TYR A 50 -3.93 -17.08 0.67
N PHE A 51 -3.10 -16.70 -0.30
CA PHE A 51 -1.96 -17.54 -0.71
C PHE A 51 -0.87 -17.59 0.37
N ALA A 52 -0.61 -16.49 1.07
CA ALA A 52 0.32 -16.47 2.20
C ALA A 52 -0.16 -17.41 3.32
N GLY A 53 -1.46 -17.42 3.64
CA GLY A 53 -2.03 -18.34 4.62
C GLY A 53 -1.93 -19.81 4.21
N LYS A 54 -1.91 -20.10 2.90
CA LYS A 54 -1.62 -21.44 2.36
C LYS A 54 -0.13 -21.76 2.29
N GLN A 55 0.74 -20.88 2.74
CA GLN A 55 2.21 -21.01 2.67
C GLN A 55 2.74 -21.17 1.22
N ASN A 56 1.97 -20.75 0.25
CA ASN A 56 2.36 -20.74 -1.16
C ASN A 56 2.69 -19.31 -1.58
N MET A 57 3.96 -18.94 -1.52
CA MET A 57 4.42 -17.59 -1.86
C MET A 57 4.66 -17.40 -3.38
N VAL A 58 4.63 -18.47 -4.18
CA VAL A 58 4.86 -18.37 -5.64
C VAL A 58 3.84 -17.47 -6.33
N PRO A 59 2.50 -17.61 -6.11
CA PRO A 59 1.52 -16.71 -6.70
C PRO A 59 1.70 -15.26 -6.25
N HIS A 60 2.08 -15.05 -4.99
CA HIS A 60 2.34 -13.74 -4.44
C HIS A 60 3.55 -13.07 -5.12
N ALA A 61 4.66 -13.80 -5.28
CA ALA A 61 5.86 -13.28 -5.93
C ALA A 61 5.63 -12.98 -7.42
N THR A 62 5.02 -13.93 -8.16
CA THR A 62 4.74 -13.76 -9.59
C THR A 62 3.78 -12.62 -9.88
N SER A 63 2.71 -12.48 -9.08
CA SER A 63 1.76 -11.38 -9.25
C SER A 63 2.41 -10.02 -8.99
N ASN A 64 3.26 -9.91 -7.97
CA ASN A 64 3.98 -8.66 -7.69
C ASN A 64 4.95 -8.29 -8.83
N ILE A 65 5.68 -9.27 -9.39
CA ILE A 65 6.58 -9.02 -10.52
C ILE A 65 5.80 -8.52 -11.74
N ILE A 66 4.71 -9.19 -12.10
CA ILE A 66 3.88 -8.79 -13.25
C ILE A 66 3.23 -7.42 -13.00
N GLU A 67 2.72 -7.17 -11.79
CA GLU A 67 2.19 -5.86 -11.40
C GLU A 67 3.22 -4.75 -11.62
N GLN A 68 4.48 -4.93 -11.19
CA GLN A 68 5.53 -3.93 -11.37
C GLN A 68 5.93 -3.76 -12.84
N ILE A 69 6.02 -4.84 -13.61
CA ILE A 69 6.30 -4.76 -15.04
C ILE A 69 5.20 -3.98 -15.76
N VAL A 70 3.94 -4.31 -15.51
CA VAL A 70 2.79 -3.59 -16.10
C VAL A 70 2.80 -2.13 -15.68
N ARG A 71 3.07 -1.83 -14.41
CA ARG A 71 3.19 -0.46 -13.90
C ARG A 71 4.28 0.32 -14.62
N LEU A 72 5.47 -0.26 -14.80
CA LEU A 72 6.57 0.38 -15.54
C LEU A 72 6.19 0.65 -17.00
N ILE A 73 5.59 -0.32 -17.68
CA ILE A 73 5.13 -0.15 -19.06
C ILE A 73 4.11 0.99 -19.17
N ILE A 74 3.15 1.04 -18.24
CA ILE A 74 2.14 2.10 -18.19
C ILE A 74 2.79 3.47 -17.99
N ILE A 75 3.74 3.58 -17.05
CA ILE A 75 4.45 4.84 -16.79
C ILE A 75 5.19 5.30 -18.06
N VAL A 76 5.95 4.42 -18.70
CA VAL A 76 6.74 4.77 -19.88
C VAL A 76 5.86 5.25 -21.05
N ILE A 77 4.68 4.64 -21.23
CA ILE A 77 3.78 4.96 -22.34
C ILE A 77 2.90 6.18 -22.02
N ALA A 78 2.35 6.23 -20.79
CA ALA A 78 1.35 7.22 -20.41
C ALA A 78 1.95 8.55 -19.98
N LEU A 79 3.07 8.52 -19.23
CA LEU A 79 3.67 9.73 -18.67
C LEU A 79 3.99 10.79 -19.73
N PRO A 80 4.67 10.48 -20.87
CA PRO A 80 4.98 11.49 -21.88
C PRO A 80 3.72 12.11 -22.51
N LYS A 81 2.63 11.34 -22.62
CA LYS A 81 1.35 11.82 -23.18
C LYS A 81 0.62 12.71 -22.18
N LEU A 82 0.56 12.32 -20.93
CA LEU A 82 -0.12 13.07 -19.87
C LEU A 82 0.63 14.38 -19.53
N MET A 83 1.96 14.38 -19.54
CA MET A 83 2.77 15.59 -19.36
C MET A 83 2.54 16.66 -20.44
N LYS A 84 2.15 16.25 -21.65
CA LYS A 84 1.78 17.21 -22.72
C LYS A 84 0.47 17.97 -22.42
N ILE A 85 -0.39 17.41 -21.57
CA ILE A 85 -1.67 18.04 -21.17
C ILE A 85 -1.41 19.00 -20.00
N SER A 86 -0.93 18.46 -18.89
CA SER A 86 -0.49 19.21 -17.72
C SER A 86 0.22 18.30 -16.72
N THR A 87 1.04 18.87 -15.85
CA THR A 87 1.68 18.13 -14.74
C THR A 87 0.63 17.50 -13.82
N MET A 88 -0.47 18.20 -13.55
CA MET A 88 -1.56 17.69 -12.73
C MET A 88 -2.25 16.50 -13.38
N ALA A 89 -2.53 16.56 -14.70
CA ALA A 89 -3.07 15.43 -15.44
C ALA A 89 -2.13 14.21 -15.41
N ALA A 90 -0.82 14.43 -15.44
CA ALA A 90 0.17 13.36 -15.31
C ALA A 90 0.09 12.70 -13.94
N VAL A 91 0.06 13.46 -12.86
CA VAL A 91 -0.01 12.91 -11.49
C VAL A 91 -1.30 12.13 -11.26
N ILE A 92 -2.46 12.74 -11.53
CA ILE A 92 -3.76 12.09 -11.37
C ILE A 92 -3.87 10.86 -12.28
N GLY A 93 -3.48 11.01 -13.53
CA GLY A 93 -3.53 9.93 -14.52
C GLY A 93 -2.67 8.74 -14.09
N LEU A 94 -1.44 8.95 -13.63
CA LEU A 94 -0.59 7.88 -13.14
C LEU A 94 -1.18 7.18 -11.91
N ILE A 95 -1.77 7.92 -10.97
CA ILE A 95 -2.44 7.32 -9.81
C ILE A 95 -3.59 6.41 -10.27
N LEU A 96 -4.46 6.89 -11.16
CA LEU A 96 -5.57 6.08 -11.65
C LEU A 96 -5.10 4.88 -12.48
N LEU A 97 -4.03 5.02 -13.23
CA LEU A 97 -3.45 3.94 -14.02
C LEU A 97 -2.82 2.83 -13.15
N THR A 98 -2.51 3.09 -11.88
CA THR A 98 -2.10 2.02 -10.95
C THR A 98 -3.20 0.98 -10.76
N ILE A 99 -4.47 1.33 -10.93
CA ILE A 99 -5.59 0.39 -10.89
C ILE A 99 -5.41 -0.72 -11.94
N ILE A 100 -4.89 -0.38 -13.12
CA ILE A 100 -4.65 -1.34 -14.19
C ILE A 100 -3.57 -2.34 -13.78
N SER A 101 -2.50 -1.88 -13.13
CA SER A 101 -1.45 -2.77 -12.62
C SER A 101 -1.96 -3.68 -11.51
N GLU A 102 -2.82 -3.18 -10.62
CA GLU A 102 -3.48 -4.01 -9.59
C GLU A 102 -4.42 -5.05 -10.20
N ILE A 103 -5.19 -4.69 -11.23
CA ILE A 103 -6.03 -5.64 -11.97
C ILE A 103 -5.18 -6.72 -12.63
N SER A 104 -4.03 -6.38 -13.20
CA SER A 104 -3.11 -7.37 -13.78
C SER A 104 -2.61 -8.36 -12.72
N SER A 105 -2.30 -7.90 -11.51
CA SER A 105 -1.96 -8.74 -10.36
C SER A 105 -3.10 -9.70 -10.00
N ILE A 106 -4.34 -9.20 -9.95
CA ILE A 106 -5.53 -10.01 -9.68
C ILE A 106 -5.72 -11.09 -10.77
N ILE A 107 -5.55 -10.74 -12.04
CA ILE A 107 -5.67 -11.70 -13.16
C ILE A 107 -4.63 -12.82 -12.99
N VAL A 108 -3.39 -12.51 -12.63
CA VAL A 108 -2.37 -13.53 -12.36
C VAL A 108 -2.80 -14.48 -11.26
N PHE A 109 -3.38 -13.97 -10.18
CA PHE A 109 -3.89 -14.82 -9.11
C PHE A 109 -4.99 -15.78 -9.57
N LEU A 110 -5.86 -15.38 -10.50
CA LEU A 110 -6.91 -16.25 -11.02
C LEU A 110 -6.35 -17.51 -11.68
N PHE A 111 -5.14 -17.47 -12.27
CA PHE A 111 -4.50 -18.66 -12.83
C PHE A 111 -4.03 -19.65 -11.74
N PHE A 112 -3.75 -19.17 -10.54
CA PHE A 112 -3.29 -19.99 -9.41
C PHE A 112 -4.44 -20.47 -8.50
N ILE A 113 -5.64 -19.90 -8.63
CA ILE A 113 -6.80 -20.32 -7.83
C ILE A 113 -7.28 -21.68 -8.33
N PRO A 114 -7.44 -22.68 -7.43
CA PRO A 114 -7.94 -24.00 -7.83
C PRO A 114 -9.34 -23.89 -8.44
N LYS A 115 -9.54 -24.48 -9.61
CA LYS A 115 -10.82 -24.44 -10.36
C LYS A 115 -12.00 -25.06 -9.61
N LYS A 116 -11.76 -25.89 -8.59
CA LYS A 116 -12.77 -26.50 -7.73
C LYS A 116 -12.87 -25.79 -6.38
N ILE A 117 -13.33 -24.55 -6.38
CA ILE A 117 -13.76 -23.90 -5.14
C ILE A 117 -15.22 -24.25 -4.95
N ASN A 118 -15.53 -25.10 -3.97
CA ASN A 118 -16.89 -25.38 -3.57
C ASN A 118 -17.43 -24.18 -2.81
N PHE A 119 -18.12 -23.27 -3.49
CA PHE A 119 -18.78 -22.11 -2.88
C PHE A 119 -20.01 -22.48 -2.02
N ASN A 120 -20.28 -23.78 -1.87
CA ASN A 120 -21.45 -24.27 -1.14
C ASN A 120 -21.27 -24.32 0.39
N THR A 121 -20.25 -23.65 0.91
CA THR A 121 -20.09 -23.47 2.34
C THR A 121 -20.93 -22.27 2.79
N ASN A 122 -21.78 -22.46 3.77
CA ASN A 122 -22.50 -21.39 4.47
C ASN A 122 -21.50 -20.28 4.86
N ILE A 123 -21.49 -19.17 4.12
CA ILE A 123 -20.64 -18.00 4.35
C ILE A 123 -21.22 -17.22 5.56
N LYS A 124 -21.49 -17.90 6.65
CA LYS A 124 -21.81 -17.21 7.90
C LYS A 124 -20.49 -16.90 8.60
N PRO A 125 -20.23 -15.63 8.92
CA PRO A 125 -19.03 -15.27 9.68
C PRO A 125 -19.06 -16.01 11.00
N SER A 126 -18.04 -16.83 11.25
CA SER A 126 -17.87 -17.49 12.54
C SER A 126 -17.40 -16.45 13.54
N ILE A 127 -18.21 -16.18 14.56
CA ILE A 127 -17.89 -15.19 15.61
C ILE A 127 -16.52 -15.46 16.24
N PRO A 128 -16.14 -16.71 16.62
CA PRO A 128 -14.83 -16.97 17.19
C PRO A 128 -13.70 -16.65 16.23
N ILE A 129 -13.80 -17.05 14.95
CA ILE A 129 -12.77 -16.74 13.94
C ILE A 129 -12.64 -15.22 13.73
N THR A 130 -13.76 -14.51 13.69
CA THR A 130 -13.74 -13.04 13.54
C THR A 130 -13.06 -12.38 14.73
N LYS A 131 -13.32 -12.89 15.95
CA LYS A 131 -12.66 -12.39 17.17
C LYS A 131 -11.15 -12.63 17.12
N ASP A 132 -10.70 -13.84 16.78
CA ASP A 132 -9.27 -14.17 16.66
C ASP A 132 -8.55 -13.27 15.63
N ILE A 133 -9.21 -12.99 14.50
CA ILE A 133 -8.69 -12.06 13.49
C ILE A 133 -8.59 -10.64 14.06
N LEU A 134 -9.59 -10.16 14.76
CA LEU A 134 -9.59 -8.81 15.33
C LEU A 134 -8.56 -8.67 16.46
N ASP A 135 -8.40 -9.67 17.30
CA ASP A 135 -7.44 -9.68 18.40
C ASP A 135 -5.98 -9.55 17.91
N ILE A 136 -5.69 -10.04 16.70
CA ILE A 136 -4.37 -9.90 16.06
C ILE A 136 -4.29 -8.63 15.22
N SER A 137 -5.35 -8.35 14.43
CA SER A 137 -5.32 -7.25 13.47
C SER A 137 -5.36 -5.88 14.14
N LEU A 138 -6.16 -5.72 15.20
CA LEU A 138 -6.35 -4.43 15.84
C LEU A 138 -5.06 -3.87 16.45
N PRO A 139 -4.29 -4.63 17.27
CA PRO A 139 -2.99 -4.16 17.75
C PRO A 139 -1.99 -3.89 16.63
N THR A 140 -1.97 -4.75 15.58
CA THR A 140 -1.06 -4.61 14.45
C THR A 140 -1.35 -3.34 13.65
N VAL A 141 -2.62 -3.08 13.35
CA VAL A 141 -3.05 -1.87 12.63
C VAL A 141 -2.77 -0.62 13.47
N SER A 142 -3.10 -0.66 14.76
CA SER A 142 -2.83 0.46 15.68
C SER A 142 -1.34 0.79 15.75
N SER A 143 -0.48 -0.21 15.85
CA SER A 143 0.98 -0.03 15.84
C SER A 143 1.47 0.60 14.54
N ARG A 144 0.93 0.17 13.38
CA ARG A 144 1.27 0.77 12.07
C ARG A 144 0.77 2.21 11.95
N ILE A 145 -0.42 2.52 12.45
CA ILE A 145 -0.94 3.90 12.47
C ILE A 145 -0.02 4.80 13.29
N ILE A 146 0.35 4.37 14.50
CA ILE A 146 1.26 5.14 15.38
C ILE A 146 2.61 5.34 14.69
N GLY A 147 3.19 4.29 14.08
CA GLY A 147 4.45 4.39 13.34
C GLY A 147 4.38 5.34 12.15
N ASN A 148 3.22 5.45 11.50
CA ASN A 148 3.05 6.32 10.33
C ASN A 148 2.61 7.75 10.67
N ILE A 149 2.26 8.05 11.92
CA ILE A 149 1.90 9.41 12.35
C ILE A 149 3.03 10.40 12.04
N GLY A 150 4.30 10.02 12.29
CA GLY A 150 5.44 10.86 11.96
C GLY A 150 5.50 11.26 10.49
N TYR A 151 5.32 10.30 9.59
CA TYR A 151 5.31 10.54 8.14
C TYR A 151 4.14 11.42 7.67
N PHE A 152 3.00 11.38 8.38
CA PHE A 152 1.88 12.25 8.08
C PHE A 152 2.15 13.71 8.49
N PHE A 153 2.75 13.92 9.66
CA PHE A 153 3.02 15.25 10.16
C PHE A 153 4.29 15.89 9.58
N GLU A 154 5.24 15.09 9.12
CA GLU A 154 6.51 15.56 8.55
C GLU A 154 6.31 16.63 7.45
N PRO A 155 5.58 16.40 6.35
CA PRO A 155 5.39 17.41 5.31
C PRO A 155 4.62 18.63 5.80
N ILE A 156 3.68 18.45 6.75
CA ILE A 156 2.89 19.53 7.32
C ILE A 156 3.79 20.48 8.13
N ILE A 157 4.59 19.92 9.03
CA ILE A 157 5.49 20.69 9.90
C ILE A 157 6.57 21.38 9.05
N LEU A 158 7.20 20.64 8.14
CA LEU A 158 8.26 21.16 7.27
C LEU A 158 7.74 22.31 6.41
N THR A 159 6.60 22.12 5.73
CA THR A 159 6.01 23.16 4.88
C THR A 159 5.70 24.43 5.70
N ASN A 160 5.05 24.28 6.86
CA ASN A 160 4.69 25.43 7.67
C ASN A 160 5.91 26.19 8.20
N LEU A 161 6.94 25.48 8.67
CA LEU A 161 8.15 26.11 9.19
C LEU A 161 8.94 26.83 8.09
N LEU A 162 9.05 26.26 6.89
CA LEU A 162 9.76 26.88 5.79
C LEU A 162 9.01 28.08 5.21
N LEU A 163 7.68 28.04 5.16
CA LEU A 163 6.85 29.19 4.80
C LEU A 163 7.04 30.36 5.77
N LEU A 164 7.12 30.07 7.09
CA LEU A 164 7.40 31.08 8.10
C LEU A 164 8.80 31.71 7.96
N LYS A 165 9.74 30.98 7.36
CA LYS A 165 11.10 31.50 7.06
C LYS A 165 11.17 32.26 5.73
N GLY A 166 10.05 32.39 5.00
CA GLY A 166 9.96 33.15 3.75
C GLY A 166 10.28 32.38 2.49
N TYR A 167 10.43 31.04 2.56
CA TYR A 167 10.57 30.22 1.36
C TYR A 167 9.24 30.11 0.59
N SER A 168 9.31 30.08 -0.74
CA SER A 168 8.11 29.91 -1.57
C SER A 168 7.58 28.49 -1.52
N SER A 169 6.26 28.31 -1.66
CA SER A 169 5.62 27.00 -1.70
C SER A 169 6.17 26.10 -2.80
N SER A 170 6.48 26.66 -3.98
CA SER A 170 7.06 25.93 -5.10
C SER A 170 8.45 25.38 -4.77
N TYR A 171 9.30 26.19 -4.17
CA TYR A 171 10.64 25.77 -3.73
C TYR A 171 10.56 24.63 -2.71
N ILE A 172 9.66 24.76 -1.72
CA ILE A 172 9.49 23.73 -0.68
C ILE A 172 9.04 22.40 -1.31
N LEU A 173 8.08 22.43 -2.25
CA LEU A 173 7.60 21.23 -2.93
C LEU A 173 8.69 20.57 -3.78
N GLU A 174 9.50 21.35 -4.48
CA GLU A 174 10.59 20.86 -5.31
C GLU A 174 11.68 20.18 -4.47
N GLU A 175 12.17 20.86 -3.44
CA GLU A 175 13.21 20.32 -2.56
C GLU A 175 12.74 19.11 -1.74
N TYR A 176 11.52 19.16 -1.19
CA TYR A 176 10.96 18.03 -0.45
C TYR A 176 10.67 16.84 -1.38
N GLY A 177 10.22 17.11 -2.60
CA GLY A 177 10.05 16.09 -3.64
C GLY A 177 11.38 15.43 -4.02
N ALA A 178 12.44 16.22 -4.22
CA ALA A 178 13.78 15.73 -4.52
C ALA A 178 14.35 14.91 -3.35
N TYR A 179 14.18 15.35 -2.12
CA TYR A 179 14.57 14.61 -0.92
C TYR A 179 13.92 13.24 -0.86
N ASN A 180 12.60 13.16 -1.05
CA ASN A 180 11.87 11.89 -1.01
C ASN A 180 12.22 10.97 -2.20
N ALA A 181 12.33 11.52 -3.41
CA ALA A 181 12.57 10.74 -4.61
C ALA A 181 13.99 10.18 -4.71
N TYR A 182 14.98 10.92 -4.23
CA TYR A 182 16.39 10.54 -4.38
C TYR A 182 17.01 10.09 -3.06
N SER A 183 17.05 10.97 -2.06
CA SER A 183 17.80 10.71 -0.82
C SER A 183 17.15 9.61 0.01
N LEU A 184 15.86 9.74 0.29
CA LEU A 184 15.13 8.78 1.11
C LEU A 184 15.00 7.43 0.43
N ALA A 185 14.76 7.40 -0.88
CA ALA A 185 14.69 6.17 -1.65
C ALA A 185 16.00 5.37 -1.59
N LEU A 186 17.15 6.04 -1.75
CA LEU A 186 18.47 5.39 -1.66
C LEU A 186 18.77 4.90 -0.24
N LEU A 187 18.45 5.68 0.79
CA LEU A 187 18.67 5.30 2.19
C LEU A 187 17.83 4.10 2.61
N THR A 188 16.60 4.00 2.10
CA THR A 188 15.68 2.89 2.46
C THR A 188 15.85 1.66 1.60
N ALA A 189 16.54 1.74 0.45
CA ALA A 189 16.73 0.63 -0.48
C ALA A 189 17.26 -0.66 0.16
N PRO A 190 18.27 -0.64 1.07
CA PRO A 190 18.72 -1.86 1.75
C PRO A 190 17.63 -2.53 2.61
N GLY A 191 16.71 -1.73 3.15
CA GLY A 191 15.59 -2.23 3.96
C GLY A 191 14.62 -3.13 3.17
N PHE A 192 14.52 -2.97 1.85
CA PHE A 192 13.65 -3.81 1.02
C PHE A 192 14.09 -5.28 1.00
N PHE A 193 15.39 -5.57 1.07
CA PHE A 193 15.88 -6.94 1.17
C PHE A 193 15.45 -7.57 2.49
N ILE A 194 15.62 -6.86 3.59
CA ILE A 194 15.23 -7.34 4.93
C ILE A 194 13.72 -7.56 4.99
N ALA A 195 12.92 -6.61 4.49
CA ALA A 195 11.47 -6.72 4.44
C ALA A 195 11.00 -7.92 3.59
N SER A 196 11.66 -8.18 2.46
CA SER A 196 11.34 -9.30 1.59
C SER A 196 11.60 -10.65 2.27
N ILE A 197 12.73 -10.79 2.95
CA ILE A 197 13.07 -11.98 3.75
C ILE A 197 12.05 -12.17 4.88
N ALA A 198 11.77 -11.13 5.65
CA ALA A 198 10.81 -11.18 6.75
C ALA A 198 9.41 -11.59 6.27
N THR A 199 8.95 -11.02 5.15
CA THR A 199 7.63 -11.35 4.57
C THR A 199 7.55 -12.81 4.10
N SER A 200 8.62 -13.36 3.54
CA SER A 200 8.66 -14.75 3.08
C SER A 200 8.72 -15.76 4.23
N LEU A 201 9.38 -15.41 5.33
CA LEU A 201 9.52 -16.27 6.50
C LEU A 201 8.30 -16.28 7.42
N LEU A 202 7.51 -15.20 7.41
CA LEU A 202 6.39 -15.03 8.34
C LEU A 202 5.37 -16.18 8.30
N PRO A 203 4.90 -16.68 7.14
CA PRO A 203 3.94 -17.79 7.10
C PRO A 203 4.52 -19.10 7.66
N GLU A 204 5.80 -19.36 7.41
CA GLU A 204 6.49 -20.56 7.88
C GLU A 204 6.70 -20.53 9.40
N ILE A 205 7.14 -19.39 9.93
CA ILE A 205 7.29 -19.20 11.38
C ILE A 205 5.94 -19.33 12.08
N SER A 206 4.88 -18.72 11.53
CA SER A 206 3.53 -18.80 12.08
C SER A 206 3.02 -20.22 12.15
N LYS A 207 3.32 -21.06 11.13
CA LYS A 207 2.99 -22.49 11.14
C LYS A 207 3.65 -23.22 12.29
N TYR A 208 5.00 -23.14 12.40
CA TYR A 208 5.72 -23.83 13.46
C TYR A 208 5.34 -23.34 14.85
N TYR A 209 4.99 -22.07 14.98
CA TYR A 209 4.46 -21.52 16.22
C TYR A 209 3.10 -22.11 16.58
N GLY A 210 2.18 -22.24 15.62
CA GLY A 210 0.88 -22.90 15.79
C GLY A 210 1.01 -24.39 16.15
N GLU A 211 2.00 -25.08 15.58
CA GLU A 211 2.38 -26.47 15.91
C GLU A 211 3.12 -26.62 17.25
N LYS A 212 3.34 -25.51 17.98
CA LYS A 212 4.13 -25.45 19.23
C LYS A 212 5.58 -25.96 19.08
N ASN A 213 6.10 -25.97 17.85
CA ASN A 213 7.47 -26.41 17.55
C ASN A 213 8.46 -25.24 17.67
N ILE A 214 8.71 -24.82 18.92
CA ILE A 214 9.60 -23.69 19.22
C ILE A 214 11.03 -23.90 18.72
N LYS A 215 11.48 -25.16 18.63
CA LYS A 215 12.83 -25.48 18.11
C LYS A 215 12.96 -25.06 16.63
N MET A 216 11.95 -25.34 15.81
CA MET A 216 11.95 -24.94 14.40
C MET A 216 11.76 -23.43 14.24
N VAL A 217 10.94 -22.80 15.07
CA VAL A 217 10.81 -21.33 15.09
C VAL A 217 12.16 -20.67 15.29
N LYS A 218 12.88 -21.06 16.37
CA LYS A 218 14.24 -20.53 16.65
C LYS A 218 15.20 -20.78 15.50
N ARG A 219 15.19 -21.98 14.91
CA ARG A 219 16.08 -22.33 13.79
C ARG A 219 15.84 -21.42 12.58
N ARG A 220 14.56 -21.10 12.26
CA ARG A 220 14.23 -20.25 11.11
C ARG A 220 14.55 -18.77 11.34
N ILE A 221 14.50 -18.31 12.58
CA ILE A 221 14.87 -16.93 12.92
C ILE A 221 16.40 -16.74 12.85
N HIS A 222 17.19 -17.78 13.10
CA HIS A 222 18.66 -17.71 13.09
C HIS A 222 19.30 -18.04 11.71
N GLN A 223 18.52 -18.40 10.72
CA GLN A 223 18.95 -18.59 9.33
C GLN A 223 18.86 -17.31 8.52
#